data_52864bfc5768d729401c8902995f09f9
#
_entry.id   52864bfc5768d729401c8902995f09f9
#
_cell.length_a   1.000
_cell.length_b   1.000
_cell.length_c   1.000
_cell.angle_alpha   90.00
_cell.angle_beta   90.00
_cell.angle_gamma   90.00
#
_symmetry.space_group_name_H-M   'P 1'
#
loop_
_entity.id
_entity.type
_entity.pdbx_description
1 polymer ?
#
loop_
_entity_poly.entity_id
_entity_poly.type
_entity_poly.pdbx_seq_one_letter_code
_entity_poly.pdbx_strand_id
1 'polypeptide(L)'
;MENIFISAKQAASDRFSYGASSFIGDRDEQQDYACICVNNYCLLATVCDGMGGANGGKAASSAAISTIIGSFKTVGNRYIESPNSFLYRTASKANKLVAQTLKGSVGGTTIVAAIIQDSKLYWFSAGDSRLYIYRTGELLQVTRDHNYLLRLDELKRLGKISETQYKEETQRGDALISYLGLGDLELYDLALNGVNIISGDVILLATDGLYKIVPDNELRRMLSRVTTGDELAKALIEKVKMSVNDAERDNATAIVIRA
;
A
#
# COMPACT_ATOMS: atom_id res chain seq x y z
N MET A 1 18.13 4.61 -7.90
CA MET A 1 17.48 3.33 -8.02
C MET A 1 17.78 2.54 -6.74
N GLU A 2 17.11 1.78 -6.04
CA GLU A 2 16.03 0.90 -6.30
C GLU A 2 15.03 0.98 -5.16
N ASN A 3 13.90 1.51 -5.45
CA ASN A 3 12.82 1.65 -4.48
C ASN A 3 11.98 0.36 -4.34
N ILE A 4 12.30 -0.69 -5.12
CA ILE A 4 11.62 -1.98 -5.07
C ILE A 4 12.61 -3.09 -4.68
N PHE A 5 12.26 -3.85 -3.62
CA PHE A 5 12.97 -5.04 -3.21
C PHE A 5 12.10 -6.28 -3.44
N ILE A 6 12.61 -7.27 -4.17
CA ILE A 6 11.96 -8.58 -4.33
C ILE A 6 12.96 -9.65 -3.91
N SER A 7 12.60 -10.46 -2.90
CA SER A 7 13.42 -11.57 -2.46
C SER A 7 13.46 -12.70 -3.50
N ALA A 8 14.46 -13.58 -3.42
CA ALA A 8 14.50 -14.77 -4.25
C ALA A 8 13.24 -15.64 -4.05
N LYS A 9 12.81 -16.32 -5.11
CA LYS A 9 11.66 -17.23 -5.07
C LYS A 9 11.88 -18.36 -4.03
N GLN A 10 10.81 -18.72 -3.35
CA GLN A 10 10.75 -19.81 -2.35
C GLN A 10 9.47 -20.62 -2.59
N ALA A 11 9.32 -21.78 -1.94
CA ALA A 11 8.21 -22.70 -2.18
C ALA A 11 6.81 -22.08 -2.05
N ALA A 12 6.59 -21.14 -1.13
CA ALA A 12 5.31 -20.42 -1.04
C ALA A 12 4.98 -19.59 -2.29
N SER A 13 6.01 -19.17 -3.05
CA SER A 13 5.82 -18.36 -4.27
C SER A 13 5.38 -19.18 -5.49
N ASP A 14 5.51 -20.50 -5.46
CA ASP A 14 5.14 -21.33 -6.61
C ASP A 14 3.63 -21.38 -6.85
N ARG A 15 2.85 -20.98 -5.86
CA ARG A 15 1.38 -20.86 -5.94
C ARG A 15 0.90 -19.52 -6.47
N PHE A 16 1.78 -18.51 -6.56
CA PHE A 16 1.42 -17.15 -6.89
C PHE A 16 2.33 -16.61 -7.99
N SER A 17 1.73 -15.91 -8.95
CA SER A 17 2.48 -15.05 -9.84
C SER A 17 2.45 -13.63 -9.28
N TYR A 18 3.60 -13.01 -9.08
CA TYR A 18 3.67 -11.68 -8.49
C TYR A 18 4.75 -10.81 -9.17
N GLY A 19 4.59 -9.52 -9.05
CA GLY A 19 5.57 -8.54 -9.49
C GLY A 19 5.25 -7.16 -8.96
N ALA A 20 6.20 -6.27 -9.13
CA ALA A 20 6.10 -4.88 -8.73
C ALA A 20 6.68 -3.98 -9.81
N SER A 21 6.10 -2.79 -9.96
CA SER A 21 6.60 -1.77 -10.86
C SER A 21 6.37 -0.39 -10.25
N SER A 22 7.24 0.56 -10.54
CA SER A 22 7.11 1.94 -10.12
C SER A 22 7.53 2.92 -11.20
N PHE A 23 7.04 4.15 -11.07
CA PHE A 23 7.35 5.27 -11.93
C PHE A 23 7.52 6.53 -11.07
N ILE A 24 8.57 7.30 -11.34
CA ILE A 24 8.88 8.53 -10.60
C ILE A 24 7.88 9.65 -10.90
N GLY A 25 7.15 9.55 -12.02
CA GLY A 25 6.29 10.64 -12.46
C GLY A 25 7.10 11.81 -13.01
N ASP A 26 6.57 12.99 -12.77
CA ASP A 26 7.21 14.27 -13.13
C ASP A 26 7.95 14.89 -11.93
N ARG A 27 8.12 14.12 -10.85
CA ARG A 27 8.83 14.50 -9.61
C ARG A 27 10.34 14.39 -9.77
N ASP A 28 11.09 15.21 -9.04
CA ASP A 28 12.56 15.15 -8.99
C ASP A 28 13.06 13.93 -8.21
N GLU A 29 12.25 13.39 -7.30
CA GLU A 29 12.64 12.30 -6.42
C GLU A 29 11.57 11.21 -6.33
N GLN A 30 12.02 9.94 -6.30
CA GLN A 30 11.17 8.80 -5.99
C GLN A 30 11.07 8.65 -4.47
N GLN A 31 9.87 8.88 -3.93
CA GLN A 31 9.55 8.76 -2.51
C GLN A 31 8.71 7.51 -2.20
N ASP A 32 8.19 6.82 -3.22
CA ASP A 32 7.58 5.51 -3.08
C ASP A 32 8.63 4.42 -2.87
N TYR A 33 8.37 3.51 -1.94
CA TYR A 33 9.14 2.29 -1.74
C TYR A 33 8.24 1.07 -1.62
N ALA A 34 8.72 -0.08 -2.11
CA ALA A 34 7.99 -1.33 -2.10
C ALA A 34 8.87 -2.54 -1.80
N CYS A 35 8.30 -3.59 -1.25
CA CYS A 35 8.99 -4.88 -1.16
C CYS A 35 8.04 -6.06 -1.32
N ILE A 36 8.59 -7.16 -1.87
CA ILE A 36 8.00 -8.50 -1.84
C ILE A 36 9.02 -9.42 -1.19
N CYS A 37 8.68 -10.03 -0.07
CA CYS A 37 9.50 -10.98 0.65
C CYS A 37 8.78 -12.33 0.69
N VAL A 38 9.49 -13.41 0.41
CA VAL A 38 8.93 -14.76 0.37
C VAL A 38 9.79 -15.70 1.20
N ASN A 39 9.15 -16.61 1.92
CA ASN A 39 9.77 -17.79 2.51
C ASN A 39 8.99 -19.06 2.10
N ASN A 40 9.26 -20.22 2.70
CA ASN A 40 8.56 -21.45 2.33
C ASN A 40 7.08 -21.47 2.72
N TYR A 41 6.60 -20.56 3.55
CA TYR A 41 5.27 -20.59 4.14
C TYR A 41 4.38 -19.41 3.70
N CYS A 42 4.99 -18.26 3.46
CA CYS A 42 4.22 -17.05 3.18
C CYS A 42 4.89 -16.09 2.19
N LEU A 43 4.08 -15.24 1.60
CA LEU A 43 4.46 -14.08 0.80
C LEU A 43 4.02 -12.83 1.55
N LEU A 44 4.96 -11.89 1.78
CA LEU A 44 4.70 -10.56 2.29
C LEU A 44 4.94 -9.54 1.19
N ALA A 45 3.99 -8.65 0.97
CA ALA A 45 4.09 -7.52 0.05
C ALA A 45 3.79 -6.22 0.80
N THR A 46 4.54 -5.16 0.50
CA THR A 46 4.34 -3.85 1.14
C THR A 46 4.63 -2.73 0.16
N VAL A 47 3.78 -1.70 0.16
CA VAL A 47 4.02 -0.40 -0.48
C VAL A 47 4.00 0.69 0.59
N CYS A 48 4.86 1.70 0.41
CA CYS A 48 4.97 2.89 1.24
C CYS A 48 5.12 4.10 0.32
N ASP A 49 4.22 5.07 0.46
CA ASP A 49 4.26 6.35 -0.23
C ASP A 49 4.80 7.40 0.74
N GLY A 50 5.93 7.96 0.41
CA GLY A 50 6.65 8.90 1.26
C GLY A 50 6.22 10.34 1.01
N MET A 51 5.85 11.07 2.06
CA MET A 51 5.47 12.48 2.01
C MET A 51 6.35 13.34 2.90
N GLY A 52 6.64 14.54 2.45
CA GLY A 52 7.43 15.53 3.17
C GLY A 52 8.45 16.22 2.27
N GLY A 53 8.77 17.49 2.60
CA GLY A 53 9.75 18.27 1.82
C GLY A 53 11.17 17.69 1.95
N ALA A 54 12.08 18.22 1.10
CA ALA A 54 13.54 17.98 1.08
C ALA A 54 14.00 16.63 1.67
N ASN A 55 13.79 15.52 0.98
CA ASN A 55 14.20 14.15 1.35
C ASN A 55 13.44 13.50 2.52
N GLY A 56 12.46 14.17 3.15
CA GLY A 56 11.71 13.61 4.29
C GLY A 56 10.89 12.40 3.90
N GLY A 57 10.14 12.47 2.80
CA GLY A 57 9.30 11.38 2.30
C GLY A 57 10.09 10.14 1.95
N LYS A 58 11.16 10.29 1.16
CA LYS A 58 12.05 9.19 0.79
C LYS A 58 12.71 8.53 2.01
N ALA A 59 13.19 9.32 2.96
CA ALA A 59 13.78 8.78 4.17
C ALA A 59 12.76 7.99 4.99
N ALA A 60 11.52 8.49 5.09
CA ALA A 60 10.43 7.85 5.80
C ALA A 60 10.04 6.50 5.16
N SER A 61 9.72 6.48 3.86
CA SER A 61 9.30 5.27 3.15
C SER A 61 10.42 4.22 3.07
N SER A 62 11.66 4.64 2.85
CA SER A 62 12.83 3.77 2.87
C SER A 62 13.07 3.14 4.26
N ALA A 63 12.94 3.92 5.35
CA ALA A 63 13.05 3.41 6.72
C ALA A 63 11.94 2.41 7.05
N ALA A 64 10.71 2.69 6.62
CA ALA A 64 9.58 1.78 6.79
C ALA A 64 9.84 0.45 6.08
N ILE A 65 10.14 0.45 4.78
CA ILE A 65 10.40 -0.76 4.00
C ILE A 65 11.62 -1.54 4.56
N SER A 66 12.68 -0.86 4.96
CA SER A 66 13.85 -1.50 5.58
C SER A 66 13.47 -2.23 6.87
N THR A 67 12.57 -1.66 7.67
CA THR A 67 12.06 -2.29 8.90
C THR A 67 11.22 -3.52 8.59
N ILE A 68 10.36 -3.45 7.56
CA ILE A 68 9.55 -4.58 7.10
C ILE A 68 10.44 -5.75 6.65
N ILE A 69 11.40 -5.47 5.76
CA ILE A 69 12.36 -6.47 5.25
C ILE A 69 13.17 -7.07 6.42
N GLY A 70 13.70 -6.24 7.31
CA GLY A 70 14.46 -6.68 8.47
C GLY A 70 13.63 -7.57 9.40
N SER A 71 12.40 -7.20 9.69
CA SER A 71 11.48 -8.00 10.51
C SER A 71 11.14 -9.33 9.85
N PHE A 72 10.89 -9.36 8.55
CA PHE A 72 10.63 -10.59 7.81
C PHE A 72 11.87 -11.50 7.77
N LYS A 73 13.07 -10.95 7.60
CA LYS A 73 14.33 -11.70 7.68
C LYS A 73 14.51 -12.40 9.02
N THR A 74 14.04 -11.83 10.14
CA THR A 74 14.11 -12.49 11.47
C THR A 74 13.17 -13.69 11.58
N VAL A 75 12.09 -13.74 10.77
CA VAL A 75 11.25 -14.93 10.66
C VAL A 75 12.05 -16.07 10.04
N GLY A 76 12.93 -15.77 9.08
CA GLY A 76 13.66 -16.77 8.33
C GLY A 76 12.71 -17.68 7.58
N ASN A 77 13.07 -18.97 7.49
CA ASN A 77 12.21 -19.96 6.84
C ASN A 77 11.28 -20.65 7.85
N ARG A 78 10.47 -19.87 8.56
CA ARG A 78 9.51 -20.34 9.57
C ARG A 78 8.10 -19.85 9.25
N TYR A 79 7.12 -20.57 9.79
CA TYR A 79 5.72 -20.18 9.78
C TYR A 79 5.47 -18.97 10.68
N ILE A 80 4.57 -18.08 10.31
CA ILE A 80 4.15 -16.93 11.14
C ILE A 80 2.89 -17.34 11.91
N GLU A 81 3.01 -17.60 13.20
CA GLU A 81 1.91 -18.07 14.07
C GLU A 81 0.71 -17.12 14.05
N SER A 82 0.95 -15.82 13.99
CA SER A 82 -0.09 -14.78 13.96
C SER A 82 0.27 -13.70 12.97
N PRO A 83 -0.14 -13.82 11.70
CA PRO A 83 0.18 -12.84 10.65
C PRO A 83 -0.31 -11.41 10.98
N ASN A 84 -1.51 -11.26 11.54
CA ASN A 84 -2.05 -9.97 11.98
C ASN A 84 -1.20 -9.33 13.09
N SER A 85 -0.80 -10.10 14.10
CA SER A 85 0.08 -9.61 15.17
C SER A 85 1.48 -9.26 14.65
N PHE A 86 1.99 -10.03 13.70
CA PHE A 86 3.27 -9.73 13.03
C PHE A 86 3.19 -8.41 12.26
N LEU A 87 2.15 -8.21 11.45
CA LEU A 87 1.93 -6.98 10.69
C LEU A 87 1.85 -5.76 11.61
N TYR A 88 1.01 -5.84 12.65
CA TYR A 88 0.84 -4.74 13.61
C TYR A 88 2.15 -4.39 14.32
N ARG A 89 2.87 -5.38 14.87
CA ARG A 89 4.14 -5.14 15.56
C ARG A 89 5.21 -4.58 14.63
N THR A 90 5.23 -5.05 13.39
CA THR A 90 6.21 -4.58 12.40
C THR A 90 5.90 -3.16 11.96
N ALA A 91 4.62 -2.83 11.71
CA ALA A 91 4.19 -1.46 11.41
C ALA A 91 4.47 -0.50 12.58
N SER A 92 4.19 -0.93 13.82
CA SER A 92 4.51 -0.13 15.02
C SER A 92 6.01 0.12 15.18
N LYS A 93 6.85 -0.88 14.87
CA LYS A 93 8.31 -0.71 14.86
C LYS A 93 8.75 0.25 13.74
N ALA A 94 8.17 0.12 12.55
CA ALA A 94 8.43 1.02 11.43
C ALA A 94 8.04 2.46 11.77
N ASN A 95 6.87 2.67 12.38
CA ASN A 95 6.41 3.99 12.83
C ASN A 95 7.43 4.68 13.75
N LYS A 96 7.93 3.97 14.76
CA LYS A 96 8.96 4.48 15.66
C LYS A 96 10.25 4.85 14.94
N LEU A 97 10.71 3.99 14.00
CA LEU A 97 11.94 4.26 13.25
C LEU A 97 11.76 5.42 12.28
N VAL A 98 10.61 5.55 11.63
CA VAL A 98 10.30 6.71 10.76
C VAL A 98 10.36 8.00 11.57
N ALA A 99 9.70 8.07 12.71
CA ALA A 99 9.73 9.24 13.59
C ALA A 99 11.17 9.60 14.03
N GLN A 100 11.99 8.59 14.36
CA GLN A 100 13.41 8.79 14.70
C GLN A 100 14.24 9.27 13.50
N THR A 101 13.95 8.76 12.31
CA THR A 101 14.66 9.15 11.07
C THR A 101 14.39 10.60 10.70
N LEU A 102 13.15 11.04 10.86
CA LEU A 102 12.73 12.41 10.56
C LEU A 102 13.26 13.45 11.55
N LYS A 103 13.63 13.04 12.77
CA LYS A 103 14.22 13.93 13.81
C LYS A 103 13.40 15.21 14.06
N GLY A 104 12.08 15.11 13.97
CA GLY A 104 11.16 16.24 14.14
C GLY A 104 10.92 17.08 12.88
N SER A 105 11.50 16.72 11.74
CA SER A 105 11.10 17.29 10.44
C SER A 105 9.69 16.86 10.08
N VAL A 106 8.96 17.73 9.36
CA VAL A 106 7.62 17.40 8.84
C VAL A 106 7.76 16.36 7.73
N GLY A 107 7.05 15.25 7.87
CA GLY A 107 7.03 14.17 6.90
C GLY A 107 6.53 12.87 7.49
N GLY A 108 6.47 11.85 6.65
CA GLY A 108 6.00 10.52 7.01
C GLY A 108 5.90 9.63 5.78
N THR A 109 5.23 8.51 5.95
CA THR A 109 4.92 7.61 4.84
C THR A 109 3.65 6.84 5.10
N THR A 110 2.86 6.61 4.06
CA THR A 110 1.80 5.61 4.11
C THR A 110 2.39 4.20 4.28
N ILE A 111 1.57 3.24 4.62
CA ILE A 111 1.89 1.83 4.56
C ILE A 111 0.67 1.01 4.20
N VAL A 112 0.83 0.12 3.23
CA VAL A 112 -0.04 -1.05 3.04
C VAL A 112 0.85 -2.27 3.01
N ALA A 113 0.71 -3.13 4.00
CA ALA A 113 1.45 -4.39 4.13
C ALA A 113 0.47 -5.56 4.13
N ALA A 114 0.74 -6.58 3.32
CA ALA A 114 -0.10 -7.76 3.16
C ALA A 114 0.72 -9.03 3.31
N ILE A 115 0.17 -10.03 4.00
CA ILE A 115 0.74 -11.38 4.09
C ILE A 115 -0.27 -12.37 3.52
N ILE A 116 0.20 -13.22 2.62
CA ILE A 116 -0.54 -14.41 2.19
C ILE A 116 0.13 -15.63 2.80
N GLN A 117 -0.62 -16.37 3.61
CA GLN A 117 -0.20 -17.60 4.26
C GLN A 117 -1.40 -18.55 4.34
N ASP A 118 -1.22 -19.86 4.00
CA ASP A 118 -2.29 -20.85 3.98
C ASP A 118 -3.53 -20.43 3.18
N SER A 119 -3.32 -19.80 2.02
CA SER A 119 -4.38 -19.25 1.17
C SER A 119 -5.27 -18.22 1.87
N LYS A 120 -4.76 -17.54 2.91
CA LYS A 120 -5.41 -16.43 3.58
C LYS A 120 -4.59 -15.16 3.44
N LEU A 121 -5.28 -14.09 3.10
CA LEU A 121 -4.73 -12.73 3.01
C LEU A 121 -5.00 -11.99 4.32
N TYR A 122 -3.94 -11.48 4.93
CA TYR A 122 -3.97 -10.57 6.07
C TYR A 122 -3.35 -9.26 5.64
N TRP A 123 -3.82 -8.13 6.17
CA TRP A 123 -3.24 -6.81 5.85
C TRP A 123 -3.24 -5.88 7.04
N PHE A 124 -2.38 -4.90 6.95
CA PHE A 124 -2.32 -3.70 7.78
C PHE A 124 -2.19 -2.49 6.86
N SER A 125 -2.93 -1.39 7.14
CA SER A 125 -2.74 -0.13 6.44
C SER A 125 -2.84 1.08 7.36
N ALA A 126 -2.07 2.11 7.03
CA ALA A 126 -2.17 3.47 7.56
C ALA A 126 -1.80 4.45 6.42
N GLY A 127 -2.65 5.44 6.17
CA GLY A 127 -2.56 6.33 5.02
C GLY A 127 -3.64 6.01 3.98
N ASP A 128 -3.42 6.49 2.77
CA ASP A 128 -4.33 6.36 1.64
C ASP A 128 -3.80 5.48 0.50
N SER A 129 -2.61 4.88 0.64
CA SER A 129 -2.25 3.77 -0.23
C SER A 129 -3.25 2.63 -0.05
N ARG A 130 -3.59 1.94 -1.13
CA ARG A 130 -4.75 1.03 -1.16
C ARG A 130 -4.38 -0.42 -1.40
N LEU A 131 -5.17 -1.33 -0.84
CA LEU A 131 -5.21 -2.74 -1.18
C LEU A 131 -6.56 -3.06 -1.82
N TYR A 132 -6.50 -3.68 -3.00
CA TYR A 132 -7.66 -4.16 -3.74
C TYR A 132 -7.61 -5.68 -3.88
N ILE A 133 -8.80 -6.29 -3.90
CA ILE A 133 -9.00 -7.67 -4.34
C ILE A 133 -9.88 -7.64 -5.59
N TYR A 134 -9.38 -8.17 -6.70
CA TYR A 134 -10.17 -8.48 -7.87
C TYR A 134 -10.57 -9.96 -7.82
N ARG A 135 -11.87 -10.23 -7.87
CA ARG A 135 -12.46 -11.56 -7.85
C ARG A 135 -13.68 -11.63 -8.77
N THR A 136 -13.72 -12.58 -9.68
CA THR A 136 -14.90 -12.90 -10.53
C THR A 136 -15.52 -11.68 -11.21
N GLY A 137 -14.70 -10.75 -11.69
CA GLY A 137 -15.16 -9.55 -12.39
C GLY A 137 -15.40 -8.33 -11.50
N GLU A 138 -15.34 -8.48 -10.18
CA GLU A 138 -15.51 -7.39 -9.23
C GLU A 138 -14.18 -6.92 -8.64
N LEU A 139 -14.05 -5.61 -8.45
CA LEU A 139 -12.91 -4.97 -7.79
C LEU A 139 -13.37 -4.39 -6.46
N LEU A 140 -12.76 -4.86 -5.37
CA LEU A 140 -13.06 -4.41 -4.02
C LEU A 140 -11.83 -3.74 -3.42
N GLN A 141 -11.92 -2.46 -3.06
CA GLN A 141 -10.96 -1.82 -2.16
C GLN A 141 -11.24 -2.32 -0.74
N VAL A 142 -10.26 -2.93 -0.09
CA VAL A 142 -10.41 -3.53 1.25
C VAL A 142 -9.81 -2.68 2.37
N THR A 143 -8.97 -1.72 2.02
CA THR A 143 -8.45 -0.69 2.93
C THR A 143 -9.30 0.58 2.84
N ARG A 144 -9.36 1.34 3.93
CA ARG A 144 -9.92 2.70 3.91
C ARG A 144 -8.80 3.71 3.64
N ASP A 145 -9.13 4.82 3.02
CA ASP A 145 -8.21 5.95 2.93
C ASP A 145 -8.25 6.71 4.26
N HIS A 146 -7.16 6.71 5.00
CA HIS A 146 -7.07 7.42 6.29
C HIS A 146 -6.74 8.90 6.05
N ASN A 147 -7.66 9.59 5.39
CA ASN A 147 -7.60 11.00 5.07
C ASN A 147 -8.71 11.80 5.78
N TYR A 148 -8.71 13.10 5.61
CA TYR A 148 -9.69 13.97 6.26
C TYR A 148 -11.11 13.74 5.75
N LEU A 149 -11.28 13.27 4.51
CA LEU A 149 -12.59 12.91 3.97
C LEU A 149 -13.25 11.80 4.79
N LEU A 150 -12.50 10.78 5.20
CA LEU A 150 -12.99 9.72 6.11
C LEU A 150 -13.56 10.31 7.40
N ARG A 151 -12.89 11.32 7.95
CA ARG A 151 -13.36 12.02 9.17
C ARG A 151 -14.61 12.84 8.91
N LEU A 152 -14.67 13.54 7.78
CA LEU A 152 -15.85 14.31 7.38
C LEU A 152 -17.07 13.43 7.17
N ASP A 153 -16.91 12.28 6.51
CA ASP A 153 -17.98 11.31 6.29
C ASP A 153 -18.54 10.79 7.62
N GLU A 154 -17.67 10.50 8.59
CA GLU A 154 -18.09 10.10 9.92
C GLU A 154 -18.88 11.22 10.64
N LEU A 155 -18.38 12.46 10.63
CA LEU A 155 -19.03 13.60 11.24
C LEU A 155 -20.39 13.89 10.61
N LYS A 156 -20.50 13.80 9.27
CA LYS A 156 -21.75 13.94 8.53
C LYS A 156 -22.73 12.84 8.91
N ARG A 157 -22.31 11.57 8.93
CA ARG A 157 -23.13 10.42 9.32
C ARG A 157 -23.68 10.55 10.74
N LEU A 158 -22.90 11.16 11.65
CA LEU A 158 -23.28 11.43 13.04
C LEU A 158 -24.10 12.71 13.21
N GLY A 159 -24.38 13.45 12.13
CA GLY A 159 -25.11 14.73 12.17
C GLY A 159 -24.35 15.86 12.88
N LYS A 160 -23.02 15.74 13.01
CA LYS A 160 -22.17 16.73 13.70
C LYS A 160 -21.75 17.89 12.81
N ILE A 161 -21.90 17.77 11.51
CA ILE A 161 -21.67 18.83 10.52
C ILE A 161 -22.83 18.91 9.54
N SER A 162 -23.11 20.11 9.04
CA SER A 162 -24.13 20.33 8.01
C SER A 162 -23.61 19.95 6.62
N GLU A 163 -24.53 19.81 5.66
CA GLU A 163 -24.18 19.57 4.25
C GLU A 163 -23.31 20.70 3.67
N THR A 164 -23.54 21.93 4.09
CA THR A 164 -22.75 23.10 3.65
C THR A 164 -21.31 23.01 4.19
N GLN A 165 -21.16 22.75 5.49
CA GLN A 165 -19.86 22.55 6.12
C GLN A 165 -19.09 21.39 5.51
N TYR A 166 -19.77 20.26 5.26
CA TYR A 166 -19.17 19.11 4.59
C TYR A 166 -18.59 19.50 3.23
N LYS A 167 -19.38 20.21 2.37
CA LYS A 167 -18.92 20.64 1.04
C LYS A 167 -17.73 21.61 1.08
N GLU A 168 -17.73 22.52 2.03
CA GLU A 168 -16.63 23.47 2.23
C GLU A 168 -15.33 22.76 2.64
N GLU A 169 -15.42 21.82 3.58
CA GLU A 169 -14.27 21.11 4.12
C GLU A 169 -13.73 20.01 3.17
N THR A 170 -14.53 19.48 2.24
CA THR A 170 -14.08 18.46 1.27
C THR A 170 -12.94 18.94 0.36
N GLN A 171 -12.72 20.25 0.22
CA GLN A 171 -11.55 20.78 -0.51
C GLN A 171 -10.21 20.35 0.12
N ARG A 172 -10.21 19.97 1.40
CA ARG A 172 -9.04 19.44 2.13
C ARG A 172 -9.13 17.93 2.37
N GLY A 173 -10.07 17.27 1.70
CA GLY A 173 -10.41 15.87 1.94
C GLY A 173 -9.23 14.90 1.85
N ASP A 174 -8.29 15.17 0.96
CA ASP A 174 -7.12 14.32 0.71
C ASP A 174 -6.01 14.45 1.76
N ALA A 175 -6.12 15.40 2.71
CA ALA A 175 -5.11 15.54 3.76
C ALA A 175 -5.08 14.30 4.65
N LEU A 176 -3.94 13.64 4.75
CA LEU A 176 -3.78 12.44 5.57
C LEU A 176 -3.94 12.74 7.06
N ILE A 177 -4.70 11.90 7.75
CA ILE A 177 -4.94 11.95 9.20
C ILE A 177 -4.30 10.77 9.95
N SER A 178 -3.74 9.80 9.22
CA SER A 178 -2.93 8.71 9.77
C SER A 178 -1.88 8.26 8.77
N TYR A 179 -0.64 8.09 9.24
CA TYR A 179 0.50 7.61 8.49
C TYR A 179 1.67 7.32 9.46
N LEU A 180 2.70 6.61 9.01
CA LEU A 180 3.89 6.35 9.82
C LEU A 180 4.71 7.64 9.99
N GLY A 181 5.07 7.94 11.23
CA GLY A 181 5.83 9.14 11.61
C GLY A 181 4.99 10.27 12.21
N LEU A 182 3.63 10.18 12.15
CA LEU A 182 2.74 11.20 12.71
C LEU A 182 2.70 11.22 14.25
N GLY A 183 3.07 10.13 14.90
CA GLY A 183 2.93 9.94 16.35
C GLY A 183 2.48 8.53 16.66
N ASP A 184 1.58 8.35 17.62
CA ASP A 184 1.00 7.04 17.88
C ASP A 184 0.04 6.63 16.77
N LEU A 185 0.07 5.34 16.39
CA LEU A 185 -0.82 4.79 15.37
C LEU A 185 -2.20 4.52 15.97
N GLU A 186 -3.05 5.55 16.01
CA GLU A 186 -4.42 5.45 16.56
C GLU A 186 -5.45 5.01 15.50
N LEU A 187 -5.22 5.36 14.23
CA LEU A 187 -6.09 5.01 13.11
C LEU A 187 -5.34 4.13 12.11
N TYR A 188 -5.81 2.91 11.90
CA TYR A 188 -5.27 1.94 10.96
C TYR A 188 -6.32 0.89 10.63
N ASP A 189 -6.12 0.16 9.54
CA ASP A 189 -6.87 -1.05 9.23
C ASP A 189 -6.02 -2.29 9.50
N LEU A 190 -6.64 -3.31 10.09
CA LEU A 190 -5.99 -4.59 10.38
C LEU A 190 -6.96 -5.74 10.14
N ALA A 191 -6.60 -6.66 9.25
CA ALA A 191 -7.36 -7.88 9.02
C ALA A 191 -7.13 -8.89 10.16
N LEU A 192 -8.09 -8.98 11.10
CA LEU A 192 -7.95 -9.86 12.27
C LEU A 192 -8.03 -11.34 11.92
N ASN A 193 -8.92 -11.74 11.01
CA ASN A 193 -9.22 -13.14 10.70
C ASN A 193 -8.67 -13.61 9.34
N GLY A 194 -8.11 -12.70 8.56
CA GLY A 194 -7.70 -12.99 7.17
C GLY A 194 -8.88 -13.30 6.24
N VAL A 195 -8.68 -13.11 4.95
CA VAL A 195 -9.64 -13.38 3.88
C VAL A 195 -9.12 -14.53 3.04
N ASN A 196 -9.96 -15.54 2.79
CA ASN A 196 -9.57 -16.67 1.94
C ASN A 196 -9.31 -16.17 0.50
N ILE A 197 -8.15 -16.54 -0.04
CA ILE A 197 -7.78 -16.33 -1.43
C ILE A 197 -8.05 -17.61 -2.20
N ILE A 198 -8.69 -17.46 -3.35
CA ILE A 198 -9.03 -18.54 -4.26
C ILE A 198 -8.35 -18.36 -5.61
N SER A 199 -8.24 -19.43 -6.38
CA SER A 199 -7.66 -19.38 -7.72
C SER A 199 -8.41 -18.37 -8.61
N GLY A 200 -7.64 -17.53 -9.31
CA GLY A 200 -8.14 -16.43 -10.14
C GLY A 200 -8.25 -15.09 -9.44
N ASP A 201 -8.07 -15.03 -8.12
CA ASP A 201 -7.97 -13.75 -7.41
C ASP A 201 -6.73 -12.98 -7.84
N VAL A 202 -6.86 -11.66 -7.91
CA VAL A 202 -5.73 -10.74 -8.08
C VAL A 202 -5.75 -9.73 -6.95
N ILE A 203 -4.62 -9.65 -6.22
CA ILE A 203 -4.40 -8.69 -5.16
C ILE A 203 -3.53 -7.57 -5.73
N LEU A 204 -3.97 -6.32 -5.57
CA LEU A 204 -3.23 -5.12 -5.98
C LEU A 204 -2.96 -4.26 -4.74
N LEU A 205 -1.69 -3.94 -4.49
CA LEU A 205 -1.29 -2.86 -3.58
C LEU A 205 -0.85 -1.68 -4.45
N ALA A 206 -1.34 -0.49 -4.16
CA ALA A 206 -1.12 0.69 -5.00
C ALA A 206 -0.93 1.95 -4.17
N THR A 207 0.01 2.81 -4.57
CA THR A 207 0.09 4.20 -4.11
C THR A 207 -0.88 5.08 -4.90
N ASP A 208 -1.12 6.29 -4.44
CA ASP A 208 -2.12 7.21 -4.98
C ASP A 208 -1.83 7.66 -6.41
N GLY A 209 -0.57 7.78 -6.80
CA GLY A 209 -0.18 8.09 -8.17
C GLY A 209 -0.65 7.05 -9.21
N LEU A 210 -1.01 5.82 -8.78
CA LEU A 210 -1.66 4.86 -9.66
C LEU A 210 -3.17 5.11 -9.71
N TYR A 211 -3.88 5.00 -8.58
CA TYR A 211 -5.35 4.95 -8.59
C TYR A 211 -6.01 6.31 -8.85
N LYS A 212 -5.31 7.41 -8.63
CA LYS A 212 -5.78 8.76 -9.04
C LYS A 212 -5.76 8.95 -10.56
N ILE A 213 -4.89 8.22 -11.26
CA ILE A 213 -4.77 8.27 -12.72
C ILE A 213 -5.58 7.17 -13.41
N VAL A 214 -5.61 5.97 -12.83
CA VAL A 214 -6.31 4.80 -13.41
C VAL A 214 -7.56 4.53 -12.58
N PRO A 215 -8.75 4.89 -13.09
CA PRO A 215 -10.00 4.74 -12.32
C PRO A 215 -10.38 3.26 -12.15
N ASP A 216 -11.21 2.95 -11.16
CA ASP A 216 -11.59 1.59 -10.75
C ASP A 216 -12.14 0.72 -11.89
N ASN A 217 -12.92 1.29 -12.81
CA ASN A 217 -13.43 0.57 -13.97
C ASN A 217 -12.31 0.10 -14.91
N GLU A 218 -11.27 0.91 -15.08
CA GLU A 218 -10.09 0.58 -15.86
C GLU A 218 -9.18 -0.40 -15.11
N LEU A 219 -8.96 -0.20 -13.81
CA LEU A 219 -8.25 -1.16 -12.95
C LEU A 219 -8.91 -2.53 -13.06
N ARG A 220 -10.24 -2.61 -12.90
CA ARG A 220 -11.00 -3.85 -13.03
C ARG A 220 -10.78 -4.52 -14.40
N ARG A 221 -10.83 -3.75 -15.48
CA ARG A 221 -10.59 -4.26 -16.84
C ARG A 221 -9.15 -4.77 -17.03
N MET A 222 -8.16 -4.09 -16.45
CA MET A 222 -6.77 -4.52 -16.54
C MET A 222 -6.50 -5.78 -15.71
N LEU A 223 -7.01 -5.85 -14.48
CA LEU A 223 -6.82 -6.99 -13.59
C LEU A 223 -7.54 -8.26 -14.05
N SER A 224 -8.57 -8.14 -14.90
CA SER A 224 -9.25 -9.30 -15.53
C SER A 224 -8.39 -10.04 -16.56
N ARG A 225 -7.28 -9.47 -17.02
CA ARG A 225 -6.43 -10.10 -18.03
C ARG A 225 -5.73 -11.34 -17.48
N VAL A 226 -5.68 -12.39 -18.29
CA VAL A 226 -4.97 -13.64 -17.94
C VAL A 226 -3.49 -13.46 -18.30
N THR A 227 -2.69 -12.99 -17.34
CA THR A 227 -1.24 -12.77 -17.49
C THR A 227 -0.56 -12.86 -16.14
N THR A 228 0.76 -12.73 -16.07
CA THR A 228 1.52 -12.81 -14.82
C THR A 228 1.35 -11.54 -13.95
N GLY A 229 1.60 -11.67 -12.64
CA GLY A 229 1.61 -10.51 -11.74
C GLY A 229 2.63 -9.45 -12.14
N ASP A 230 3.79 -9.87 -12.65
CA ASP A 230 4.84 -8.96 -13.11
C ASP A 230 4.41 -8.17 -14.37
N GLU A 231 3.81 -8.85 -15.35
CA GLU A 231 3.28 -8.19 -16.54
C GLU A 231 2.14 -7.22 -16.22
N LEU A 232 1.26 -7.59 -15.27
CA LEU A 232 0.18 -6.70 -14.82
C LEU A 232 0.72 -5.47 -14.09
N ALA A 233 1.68 -5.62 -13.18
CA ALA A 233 2.28 -4.50 -12.47
C ALA A 233 2.93 -3.51 -13.46
N LYS A 234 3.68 -4.03 -14.43
CA LYS A 234 4.27 -3.22 -15.50
C LYS A 234 3.21 -2.53 -16.37
N ALA A 235 2.16 -3.25 -16.78
CA ALA A 235 1.09 -2.69 -17.59
C ALA A 235 0.33 -1.57 -16.89
N LEU A 236 0.09 -1.69 -15.57
CA LEU A 236 -0.54 -0.65 -14.76
C LEU A 236 0.32 0.62 -14.72
N ILE A 237 1.61 0.49 -14.50
CA ILE A 237 2.53 1.62 -14.48
C ILE A 237 2.71 2.23 -15.88
N GLU A 238 2.77 1.43 -16.94
CA GLU A 238 2.78 1.96 -18.31
C GLU A 238 1.51 2.76 -18.62
N LYS A 239 0.36 2.35 -18.09
CA LYS A 239 -0.88 3.12 -18.24
C LYS A 239 -0.78 4.50 -17.58
N VAL A 240 -0.15 4.61 -16.40
CA VAL A 240 0.14 5.91 -15.76
C VAL A 240 1.07 6.76 -16.63
N LYS A 241 2.17 6.18 -17.14
CA LYS A 241 3.12 6.89 -18.01
C LYS A 241 2.49 7.45 -19.28
N MET A 242 1.55 6.70 -19.87
CA MET A 242 0.86 7.08 -21.09
C MET A 242 -0.33 8.03 -20.86
N SER A 243 -0.69 8.31 -19.60
CA SER A 243 -1.78 9.25 -19.31
C SER A 243 -1.37 10.65 -19.71
N VAL A 244 -2.21 11.29 -20.52
CA VAL A 244 -2.10 12.71 -20.87
C VAL A 244 -2.92 13.46 -19.83
N ASN A 245 -2.28 14.03 -18.83
CA ASN A 245 -2.91 14.86 -17.81
C ASN A 245 -2.21 16.21 -17.81
N ASP A 246 -2.98 17.27 -17.68
CA ASP A 246 -2.43 18.64 -17.50
C ASP A 246 -1.82 18.83 -16.10
N ALA A 247 -2.09 17.92 -15.17
CA ALA A 247 -1.53 17.92 -13.83
C ALA A 247 -0.22 17.10 -13.78
N GLU A 248 0.72 17.57 -12.97
CA GLU A 248 1.97 16.88 -12.67
C GLU A 248 1.70 15.48 -12.11
N ARG A 249 2.32 14.46 -12.72
CA ARG A 249 2.18 13.06 -12.28
C ARG A 249 3.04 12.81 -11.06
N ASP A 250 2.44 12.20 -10.05
CA ASP A 250 3.13 11.79 -8.83
C ASP A 250 3.94 10.49 -9.02
N ASN A 251 4.72 10.16 -8.01
CA ASN A 251 5.28 8.83 -7.88
C ASN A 251 4.14 7.80 -7.89
N ALA A 252 4.28 6.74 -8.66
CA ALA A 252 3.29 5.69 -8.77
C ALA A 252 3.91 4.32 -8.60
N THR A 253 3.38 3.52 -7.68
CA THR A 253 3.89 2.17 -7.41
C THR A 253 2.74 1.17 -7.32
N ALA A 254 2.95 0.00 -7.94
CA ALA A 254 2.02 -1.12 -7.92
C ALA A 254 2.74 -2.42 -7.56
N ILE A 255 2.14 -3.21 -6.66
CA ILE A 255 2.44 -4.63 -6.49
C ILE A 255 1.21 -5.42 -6.90
N VAL A 256 1.38 -6.42 -7.74
CA VAL A 256 0.32 -7.35 -8.15
C VAL A 256 0.70 -8.76 -7.73
N ILE A 257 -0.25 -9.46 -7.08
CA ILE A 257 -0.14 -10.88 -6.72
C ILE A 257 -1.36 -11.59 -7.30
N ARG A 258 -1.13 -12.62 -8.08
CA ARG A 258 -2.17 -13.44 -8.69
C ARG A 258 -2.14 -14.86 -8.13
N ALA A 259 -3.31 -15.35 -7.67
CA ALA A 259 -3.51 -16.69 -7.15
C ALA A 259 -3.93 -17.69 -8.25
#